data_1bbb22cf0af34a1f469eff4ef931925d
#
_entry.id   1bbb22cf0af34a1f469eff4ef931925d
#
_cell.length_a   1.000
_cell.length_b   1.000
_cell.length_c   1.000
_cell.angle_alpha   90.00
_cell.angle_beta   90.00
_cell.angle_gamma   90.00
#
_symmetry.space_group_name_H-M   'P 1'
#
loop_
_entity.id
_entity.type
_entity.pdbx_description
1 polymer ?
#
loop_
_entity_poly.entity_id
_entity_poly.type
_entity_poly.pdbx_seq_one_letter_code
_entity_poly.pdbx_strand_id
1 'polypeptide(L)'
;CYPRMKLTGKAVIDYSNASLMGICFDIRKKKWDEKLADEIGIDLEKLPDVYPCPEVIGEVTSQAAKETGLAPGTPVVAGTVDANAAWLAMGMVENGDNSVVMGTAGVLGVCHEKPKKPHPDPMA
;
A
#
# COMPACT_ATOMS: atom_id res chain seq x y z
N CYS A 1 0.32 -6.67 -5.43
CA CYS A 1 1.21 -6.29 -6.56
C CYS A 1 1.03 -7.17 -7.80
N TYR A 2 0.99 -8.50 -7.68
CA TYR A 2 0.91 -9.42 -8.82
C TYR A 2 -0.27 -9.16 -9.78
N PRO A 3 -1.53 -8.98 -9.33
CA PRO A 3 -2.64 -8.69 -10.24
C PRO A 3 -2.43 -7.41 -11.06
N ARG A 4 -1.93 -6.34 -10.45
CA ARG A 4 -1.62 -5.08 -11.13
C ARG A 4 -0.56 -5.26 -12.22
N MET A 5 0.50 -5.99 -11.91
CA MET A 5 1.55 -6.32 -12.89
C MET A 5 0.98 -7.12 -14.07
N LYS A 6 0.08 -8.06 -13.82
CA LYS A 6 -0.56 -8.84 -14.89
C LYS A 6 -1.50 -8.00 -15.74
N LEU A 7 -2.21 -7.04 -15.14
CA LEU A 7 -3.12 -6.16 -15.87
C LEU A 7 -2.39 -5.10 -16.70
N THR A 8 -1.32 -4.50 -16.17
CA THR A 8 -0.68 -3.31 -16.74
C THR A 8 0.74 -3.54 -17.28
N GLY A 9 1.35 -4.67 -16.97
CA GLY A 9 2.76 -4.93 -17.25
C GLY A 9 3.75 -4.22 -16.33
N LYS A 10 3.30 -3.47 -15.32
CA LYS A 10 4.15 -2.68 -14.43
C LYS A 10 4.25 -3.30 -13.03
N ALA A 11 5.46 -3.39 -12.50
CA ALA A 11 5.72 -3.79 -11.12
C ALA A 11 5.62 -2.56 -10.20
N VAL A 12 4.49 -2.40 -9.53
CA VAL A 12 4.22 -1.25 -8.65
C VAL A 12 3.68 -1.69 -7.30
N ILE A 13 3.90 -0.86 -6.29
CA ILE A 13 3.36 -1.01 -4.95
C ILE A 13 2.73 0.31 -4.50
N ASP A 14 1.63 0.25 -3.78
CA ASP A 14 1.02 1.43 -3.15
C ASP A 14 1.62 1.72 -1.78
N TYR A 15 1.44 2.95 -1.29
CA TYR A 15 1.98 3.41 -0.02
C TYR A 15 1.57 2.53 1.17
N SER A 16 0.34 2.01 1.19
CA SER A 16 -0.13 1.21 2.30
C SER A 16 0.55 -0.16 2.36
N ASN A 17 0.66 -0.83 1.22
CA ASN A 17 1.40 -2.09 1.13
C ASN A 17 2.91 -1.90 1.37
N ALA A 18 3.52 -0.84 0.83
CA ALA A 18 4.93 -0.53 1.08
C ALA A 18 5.20 -0.29 2.58
N SER A 19 4.29 0.42 3.28
CA SER A 19 4.38 0.64 4.73
C SER A 19 4.30 -0.66 5.52
N LEU A 20 3.40 -1.57 5.12
CA LEU A 20 3.23 -2.87 5.78
C LEU A 20 4.39 -3.83 5.56
N MET A 21 5.09 -3.73 4.44
CA MET A 21 6.31 -4.51 4.24
C MET A 21 7.36 -4.24 5.33
N GLY A 22 7.38 -3.02 5.90
CA GLY A 22 8.21 -2.66 7.04
C GLY A 22 9.71 -2.78 6.82
N ILE A 23 10.17 -2.95 5.57
CA ILE A 23 11.57 -3.24 5.25
C ILE A 23 12.38 -1.94 5.23
N CYS A 24 12.21 -1.12 4.19
CA CYS A 24 12.95 0.14 4.03
C CYS A 24 12.09 1.27 3.47
N PHE A 25 10.78 1.24 3.71
CA PHE A 25 9.88 2.32 3.27
C PHE A 25 9.81 3.44 4.29
N ASP A 26 10.23 4.65 3.91
CA ASP A 26 10.06 5.85 4.71
C ASP A 26 8.64 6.41 4.55
N ILE A 27 7.79 6.19 5.54
CA ILE A 27 6.38 6.62 5.55
C ILE A 27 6.20 8.14 5.52
N ARG A 28 7.22 8.92 5.89
CA ARG A 28 7.19 10.39 5.90
C ARG A 28 7.57 10.94 4.54
N LYS A 29 8.63 10.40 3.94
CA LYS A 29 9.10 10.76 2.60
C LYS A 29 8.31 10.07 1.50
N LYS A 30 7.54 9.01 1.84
CA LYS A 30 6.75 8.18 0.92
C LYS A 30 7.59 7.58 -0.21
N LYS A 31 8.80 7.11 0.14
CA LYS A 31 9.76 6.48 -0.78
C LYS A 31 10.61 5.44 -0.07
N TRP A 32 11.31 4.63 -0.83
CA TRP A 32 12.31 3.73 -0.28
C TRP A 32 13.45 4.52 0.34
N ASP A 33 13.94 4.09 1.50
CA ASP A 33 15.10 4.67 2.19
C ASP A 33 16.37 3.95 1.71
N GLU A 34 17.16 4.67 0.91
CA GLU A 34 18.40 4.14 0.32
C GLU A 34 19.39 3.70 1.39
N LYS A 35 19.56 4.52 2.44
CA LYS A 35 20.51 4.23 3.50
C LYS A 35 20.14 2.95 4.25
N LEU A 36 18.87 2.81 4.61
CA LEU A 36 18.39 1.61 5.30
C LEU A 36 18.46 0.38 4.38
N ALA A 37 18.15 0.53 3.11
CA ALA A 37 18.26 -0.55 2.13
C ALA A 37 19.70 -1.06 2.01
N ASP A 38 20.68 -0.15 1.95
CA ASP A 38 22.11 -0.48 1.93
C ASP A 38 22.55 -1.20 3.21
N GLU A 39 22.14 -0.69 4.38
CA GLU A 39 22.47 -1.28 5.68
C GLU A 39 21.97 -2.72 5.84
N ILE A 40 20.80 -3.04 5.26
CA ILE A 40 20.19 -4.38 5.35
C ILE A 40 20.44 -5.25 4.11
N GLY A 41 21.22 -4.74 3.14
CA GLY A 41 21.62 -5.46 1.94
C GLY A 41 20.50 -5.68 0.92
N ILE A 42 19.54 -4.76 0.84
CA ILE A 42 18.45 -4.80 -0.14
C ILE A 42 18.83 -3.96 -1.36
N ASP A 43 18.78 -4.59 -2.51
CA ASP A 43 18.96 -3.95 -3.81
C ASP A 43 17.66 -3.22 -4.20
N LEU A 44 17.70 -1.90 -4.22
CA LEU A 44 16.55 -1.05 -4.54
C LEU A 44 16.02 -1.25 -5.96
N GLU A 45 16.87 -1.67 -6.91
CA GLU A 45 16.44 -1.93 -8.29
C GLU A 45 15.46 -3.11 -8.37
N LYS A 46 15.43 -3.97 -7.34
CA LYS A 46 14.49 -5.09 -7.23
C LYS A 46 13.18 -4.72 -6.55
N LEU A 47 13.09 -3.54 -5.96
CA LEU A 47 11.85 -3.05 -5.34
C LEU A 47 10.96 -2.39 -6.40
N PRO A 48 9.62 -2.56 -6.28
CA PRO A 48 8.69 -1.93 -7.20
C PRO A 48 8.61 -0.42 -6.98
N ASP A 49 8.24 0.31 -8.02
CA ASP A 49 7.91 1.73 -7.91
C ASP A 49 6.74 1.96 -6.95
N VAL A 50 6.84 3.02 -6.14
CA VAL A 50 5.85 3.31 -5.09
C VAL A 50 4.91 4.42 -5.53
N TYR A 51 3.60 4.19 -5.37
CA TYR A 51 2.55 5.11 -5.80
C TYR A 51 1.55 5.44 -4.68
N PRO A 52 0.91 6.63 -4.73
CA PRO A 52 -0.29 6.92 -3.94
C PRO A 52 -1.41 5.90 -4.24
N CYS A 53 -2.19 5.54 -3.22
CA CYS A 53 -3.26 4.54 -3.38
C CYS A 53 -4.26 4.83 -4.51
N PRO A 54 -4.75 6.10 -4.72
CA PRO A 54 -5.70 6.42 -5.78
C PRO A 54 -5.07 6.66 -7.16
N GLU A 55 -3.73 6.63 -7.26
CA GLU A 55 -3.02 6.95 -8.50
C GLU A 55 -3.29 5.92 -9.61
N VAL A 56 -3.56 6.40 -10.82
CA VAL A 56 -3.67 5.54 -12.01
C VAL A 56 -2.26 5.14 -12.46
N ILE A 57 -1.92 3.88 -12.31
CA ILE A 57 -0.59 3.33 -12.62
C ILE A 57 -0.44 2.84 -14.05
N GLY A 58 -1.54 2.70 -14.76
CA GLY A 58 -1.59 2.21 -16.13
C GLY A 58 -2.99 1.79 -16.52
N GLU A 59 -3.07 1.08 -17.63
CA GLU A 59 -4.33 0.60 -18.20
C GLU A 59 -4.26 -0.91 -18.44
N VAL A 60 -5.43 -1.54 -18.52
CA VAL A 60 -5.54 -2.95 -18.90
C VAL A 60 -4.99 -3.15 -20.30
N THR A 61 -3.94 -3.95 -20.40
CA THR A 61 -3.31 -4.28 -21.69
C THR A 61 -4.21 -5.16 -22.55
N SER A 62 -4.00 -5.18 -23.88
CA SER A 62 -4.73 -6.06 -24.78
C SER A 62 -4.59 -7.54 -24.42
N GLN A 63 -3.44 -7.94 -23.87
CA GLN A 63 -3.21 -9.31 -23.43
C GLN A 63 -4.06 -9.63 -22.19
N ALA A 64 -4.02 -8.76 -21.17
CA ALA A 64 -4.83 -8.92 -19.97
C ALA A 64 -6.33 -8.91 -20.27
N ALA A 65 -6.76 -8.05 -21.19
CA ALA A 65 -8.16 -7.99 -21.66
C ALA A 65 -8.64 -9.34 -22.23
N LYS A 66 -7.82 -10.00 -23.03
CA LYS A 66 -8.14 -11.34 -23.57
C LYS A 66 -8.27 -12.42 -22.50
N GLU A 67 -7.43 -12.34 -21.46
CA GLU A 67 -7.39 -13.32 -20.38
C GLU A 67 -8.50 -13.12 -19.34
N THR A 68 -8.93 -11.87 -19.12
CA THR A 68 -9.83 -11.50 -18.02
C THR A 68 -11.25 -11.11 -18.48
N GLY A 69 -11.41 -10.77 -19.74
CA GLY A 69 -12.66 -10.20 -20.27
C GLY A 69 -12.86 -8.71 -19.95
N LEU A 70 -11.89 -8.05 -19.32
CA LEU A 70 -11.93 -6.61 -19.09
C LEU A 70 -11.72 -5.84 -20.40
N ALA A 71 -12.29 -4.63 -20.50
CA ALA A 71 -12.07 -3.78 -21.66
C ALA A 71 -10.59 -3.31 -21.71
N PRO A 72 -9.92 -3.39 -22.86
CA PRO A 72 -8.60 -2.79 -23.03
C PRO A 72 -8.64 -1.29 -22.76
N GLY A 73 -7.59 -0.72 -22.14
CA GLY A 73 -7.55 0.69 -21.80
C GLY A 73 -8.31 1.06 -20.52
N THR A 74 -8.92 0.11 -19.83
CA THR A 74 -9.52 0.37 -18.50
C THR A 74 -8.42 0.84 -17.53
N PRO A 75 -8.59 2.02 -16.88
CA PRO A 75 -7.61 2.52 -15.90
C PRO A 75 -7.45 1.58 -14.71
N VAL A 76 -6.21 1.37 -14.31
CA VAL A 76 -5.86 0.55 -13.13
C VAL A 76 -5.19 1.44 -12.10
N VAL A 77 -5.77 1.51 -10.90
CA VAL A 77 -5.21 2.29 -9.78
C VAL A 77 -4.21 1.46 -8.96
N ALA A 78 -3.34 2.16 -8.23
CA ALA A 78 -2.38 1.51 -7.32
C ALA A 78 -3.10 0.68 -6.24
N GLY A 79 -4.26 1.13 -5.77
CA GLY A 79 -5.08 0.44 -4.79
C GLY A 79 -4.52 0.57 -3.37
N THR A 80 -5.01 -0.24 -2.45
CA THR A 80 -4.61 -0.22 -1.04
C THR A 80 -4.67 -1.64 -0.45
N VAL A 81 -4.20 -1.79 0.77
CA VAL A 81 -4.38 -3.03 1.55
C VAL A 81 -5.84 -3.18 1.98
N ASP A 82 -6.30 -4.40 2.08
CA ASP A 82 -7.69 -4.76 2.41
C ASP A 82 -8.19 -4.15 3.73
N ALA A 83 -7.37 -4.17 4.78
CA ALA A 83 -7.69 -3.55 6.06
C ALA A 83 -7.98 -2.04 5.93
N ASN A 84 -7.14 -1.30 5.19
CA ASN A 84 -7.36 0.13 4.98
C ASN A 84 -8.62 0.39 4.13
N ALA A 85 -8.90 -0.46 3.14
CA ALA A 85 -10.13 -0.37 2.36
C ALA A 85 -11.37 -0.62 3.23
N ALA A 86 -11.30 -1.60 4.13
CA ALA A 86 -12.37 -1.88 5.09
C ALA A 86 -12.60 -0.73 6.07
N TRP A 87 -11.53 -0.14 6.61
CA TRP A 87 -11.64 1.03 7.49
C TRP A 87 -12.24 2.24 6.78
N LEU A 88 -11.82 2.50 5.55
CA LEU A 88 -12.43 3.57 4.73
C LEU A 88 -13.91 3.31 4.49
N ALA A 89 -14.29 2.06 4.17
CA ALA A 89 -15.67 1.67 3.97
C ALA A 89 -16.54 1.79 5.25
N MET A 90 -15.93 1.68 6.43
CA MET A 90 -16.58 1.93 7.73
C MET A 90 -16.65 3.42 8.10
N GLY A 91 -16.15 4.31 7.24
CA GLY A 91 -16.17 5.75 7.45
C GLY A 91 -15.01 6.30 8.28
N MET A 92 -13.92 5.56 8.46
CA MET A 92 -12.71 6.08 9.13
C MET A 92 -11.97 7.05 8.20
N VAL A 93 -12.28 8.33 8.29
CA VAL A 93 -11.74 9.39 7.43
C VAL A 93 -11.20 10.60 8.18
N GLU A 94 -11.59 10.76 9.46
CA GLU A 94 -11.19 11.90 10.27
C GLU A 94 -10.07 11.56 11.25
N ASN A 95 -9.31 12.57 11.63
CA ASN A 95 -8.24 12.40 12.62
C ASN A 95 -8.82 12.00 13.99
N GLY A 96 -8.44 10.85 14.49
CA GLY A 96 -8.94 10.27 15.74
C GLY A 96 -9.98 9.17 15.54
N ASP A 97 -10.53 8.99 14.35
CA ASP A 97 -11.38 7.84 14.06
C ASP A 97 -10.64 6.55 14.37
N ASN A 98 -11.34 5.63 14.99
CA ASN A 98 -10.76 4.34 15.35
C ASN A 98 -11.73 3.19 15.07
N SER A 99 -11.18 2.02 14.88
CA SER A 99 -11.92 0.80 14.66
C SER A 99 -11.19 -0.40 15.20
N VAL A 100 -11.93 -1.38 15.66
CA VAL A 100 -11.42 -2.67 16.09
C VAL A 100 -11.98 -3.75 15.18
N VAL A 101 -11.10 -4.50 14.55
CA VAL A 101 -11.47 -5.70 13.80
C VAL A 101 -11.10 -6.92 14.64
N MET A 102 -12.09 -7.73 14.95
CA MET A 102 -11.94 -8.94 15.76
C MET A 102 -12.21 -10.18 14.87
N GLY A 103 -11.18 -10.96 14.64
CA GLY A 103 -11.23 -12.23 13.95
C GLY A 103 -10.29 -13.21 14.62
N THR A 104 -9.54 -14.01 13.85
CA THR A 104 -8.46 -14.85 14.37
C THR A 104 -7.38 -14.01 15.06
N ALA A 105 -7.17 -12.79 14.58
CA ALA A 105 -6.37 -11.76 15.23
C ALA A 105 -7.24 -10.54 15.54
N GLY A 106 -6.88 -9.79 16.59
CA GLY A 106 -7.43 -8.48 16.87
C GLY A 106 -6.57 -7.40 16.22
N VAL A 107 -7.19 -6.47 15.48
CA VAL A 107 -6.50 -5.34 14.86
C VAL A 107 -7.19 -4.04 15.28
N LEU A 108 -6.45 -3.14 15.90
CA LEU A 108 -6.87 -1.78 16.20
C LEU A 108 -6.32 -0.83 15.14
N GLY A 109 -7.20 -0.11 14.45
CA GLY A 109 -6.85 0.97 13.53
C GLY A 109 -7.18 2.33 14.14
N VAL A 110 -6.31 3.30 13.94
CA VAL A 110 -6.55 4.70 14.30
C VAL A 110 -6.13 5.59 13.13
N CYS A 111 -7.05 6.47 12.71
CA CYS A 111 -6.77 7.43 11.64
C CYS A 111 -5.99 8.63 12.20
N HIS A 112 -4.89 8.97 11.56
CA HIS A 112 -4.09 10.15 11.91
C HIS A 112 -3.61 10.87 10.65
N GLU A 113 -3.67 12.20 10.67
CA GLU A 113 -3.16 13.05 9.58
C GLU A 113 -1.65 12.94 9.38
N LYS A 114 -0.90 12.68 10.44
CA LYS A 114 0.57 12.62 10.41
C LYS A 114 1.07 11.38 11.13
N PRO A 115 2.14 10.76 10.62
CA PRO A 115 2.78 9.64 11.30
C PRO A 115 3.21 10.04 12.73
N LYS A 116 2.75 9.32 13.73
CA LYS A 116 3.19 9.50 15.13
C LYS A 116 4.42 8.65 15.41
N LYS A 117 5.26 9.10 16.32
CA LYS A 117 6.31 8.25 16.87
C LYS A 117 5.65 7.18 17.75
N PRO A 118 6.14 5.93 17.69
CA PRO A 118 5.74 4.93 18.67
C PRO A 118 5.97 5.45 20.09
N HIS A 119 5.08 5.11 21.01
CA HIS A 119 5.34 5.37 22.43
C HIS A 119 6.57 4.56 22.87
N PRO A 120 7.50 5.14 23.66
CA PRO A 120 8.69 4.42 24.14
C PRO A 120 8.33 3.20 25.00
N ASP A 121 7.18 3.24 25.67
CA ASP A 121 6.61 2.08 26.35
C ASP A 121 5.45 1.53 25.50
N PRO A 122 5.60 0.33 24.90
CA PRO A 122 4.56 -0.26 24.05
C PRO A 122 3.32 -0.72 24.83
N MET A 123 3.35 -0.68 26.17
CA MET A 123 2.25 -1.09 27.05
C MET A 123 1.55 0.12 27.72
N ALA A 124 1.95 1.34 27.41
CA ALA A 124 1.36 2.57 27.96
C ALA A 124 0.27 3.17 27.08
#